data_516938d3d3378223365c1dfd056ef448
#
_entry.id   516938d3d3378223365c1dfd056ef448
#
_cell.length_a   1.000
_cell.length_b   1.000
_cell.length_c   1.000
_cell.angle_alpha   90.00
_cell.angle_beta   90.00
_cell.angle_gamma   90.00
#
_symmetry.space_group_name_H-M   'P 1'
#
loop_
_entity.id
_entity.type
_entity.pdbx_description
1 polymer ?
#
loop_
_entity_poly.entity_id
_entity_poly.type
_entity_poly.pdbx_seq_one_letter_code
_entity_poly.pdbx_strand_id
1 'polypeptide(L)'
;MKNYLSINNLSFEYPDGYKALNNISLNLDEKERLGILGPNGAGKTTLLLHLNGILGSLDGEITIDGLSYTEENIKKIRKSVGLVFQDPDDQLFMPTVLEDVMFGPRNFGYSFDEAKSLSLQALEQVKMLDFIDKAPHHLSFGQKRKVAIASVLASKPNLIVLDEPSSNLDPAS
;
A
#
# COMPACT_ATOMS: atom_id res chain seq x y z
N MET A 1 10.50 -22.56 7.38
CA MET A 1 9.54 -21.76 6.60
C MET A 1 10.33 -20.57 6.06
N LYS A 2 10.03 -20.11 4.85
CA LYS A 2 10.76 -18.97 4.28
C LYS A 2 9.99 -17.71 4.64
N ASN A 3 10.55 -16.81 5.44
CA ASN A 3 9.93 -15.52 5.75
C ASN A 3 9.67 -14.77 4.43
N TYR A 4 8.44 -14.31 4.24
CA TYR A 4 8.08 -13.46 3.10
C TYR A 4 8.58 -12.03 3.31
N LEU A 5 8.42 -11.50 4.52
CA LEU A 5 8.98 -10.22 4.97
C LEU A 5 9.93 -10.48 6.13
N SER A 6 11.11 -9.90 6.07
CA SER A 6 12.06 -9.85 7.19
C SER A 6 12.56 -8.42 7.35
N ILE A 7 12.49 -7.91 8.57
CA ILE A 7 13.06 -6.63 8.99
C ILE A 7 14.05 -6.93 10.10
N ASN A 8 15.27 -6.42 9.98
CA ASN A 8 16.34 -6.59 10.96
C ASN A 8 16.89 -5.22 11.37
N ASN A 9 16.79 -4.92 12.66
CA ASN A 9 17.37 -3.74 13.31
C ASN A 9 17.06 -2.40 12.62
N LEU A 10 15.86 -2.26 12.05
CA LEU A 10 15.46 -1.06 11.33
C LEU A 10 15.34 0.13 12.27
N SER A 11 16.12 1.17 12.01
CA SER A 11 16.03 2.48 12.67
C SER A 11 15.82 3.56 11.63
N PHE A 12 15.09 4.61 11.99
CA PHE A 12 14.87 5.74 11.10
C PHE A 12 14.66 7.05 11.87
N GLU A 13 15.35 8.06 11.44
CA GLU A 13 15.24 9.42 11.95
C GLU A 13 14.88 10.38 10.81
N TYR A 14 13.86 11.19 11.00
CA TYR A 14 13.49 12.25 10.05
C TYR A 14 14.54 13.38 10.05
N PRO A 15 14.60 14.21 8.98
CA PRO A 15 15.57 15.31 8.87
C PRO A 15 15.50 16.36 9.99
N ASP A 16 14.36 16.43 10.69
CA ASP A 16 14.15 17.32 11.85
C ASP A 16 14.68 16.73 13.17
N GLY A 17 15.30 15.54 13.14
CA GLY A 17 15.85 14.85 14.30
C GLY A 17 14.84 13.94 15.04
N TYR A 18 13.61 13.80 14.54
CA TYR A 18 12.63 12.90 15.15
C TYR A 18 12.93 11.42 14.83
N LYS A 19 13.26 10.64 15.86
CA LYS A 19 13.49 9.19 15.76
C LYS A 19 12.14 8.45 15.73
N ALA A 20 11.71 8.06 14.54
CA ALA A 20 10.44 7.39 14.34
C ALA A 20 10.52 5.88 14.52
N LEU A 21 11.65 5.26 14.15
CA LEU A 21 11.91 3.83 14.34
C LEU A 21 13.22 3.65 15.10
N ASN A 22 13.25 2.68 16.03
CA ASN A 22 14.42 2.38 16.82
C ASN A 22 14.60 0.87 16.96
N ASN A 23 15.54 0.31 16.19
CA ASN A 23 15.94 -1.09 16.25
C ASN A 23 14.75 -2.08 16.10
N ILE A 24 13.88 -1.84 15.12
CA ILE A 24 12.70 -2.67 14.87
C ILE A 24 13.12 -3.93 14.12
N SER A 25 12.73 -5.10 14.66
CA SER A 25 12.92 -6.39 13.99
C SER A 25 11.62 -7.16 14.01
N LEU A 26 11.23 -7.71 12.85
CA LEU A 26 10.06 -8.57 12.72
C LEU A 26 10.18 -9.47 11.49
N ASN A 27 9.47 -10.59 11.54
CA ASN A 27 9.34 -11.51 10.42
C ASN A 27 7.86 -11.81 10.19
N LEU A 28 7.50 -12.04 8.92
CA LEU A 28 6.16 -12.41 8.48
C LEU A 28 6.27 -13.53 7.46
N ASP A 29 5.60 -14.64 7.71
CA ASP A 29 5.54 -15.77 6.78
C ASP A 29 4.49 -15.53 5.69
N GLU A 30 4.55 -16.32 4.61
CA GLU A 30 3.51 -16.28 3.57
C GLU A 30 2.13 -16.58 4.16
N LYS A 31 1.11 -15.83 3.71
CA LYS A 31 -0.30 -15.94 4.13
C LYS A 31 -0.57 -15.56 5.60
N GLU A 32 0.43 -15.13 6.33
CA GLU A 32 0.27 -14.62 7.67
C GLU A 32 -0.39 -13.22 7.65
N ARG A 33 -1.05 -12.86 8.74
CA ARG A 33 -1.63 -11.53 8.96
C ARG A 33 -1.03 -10.95 10.23
N LEU A 34 -0.49 -9.75 10.12
CA LEU A 34 0.12 -9.02 11.23
C LEU A 34 -0.64 -7.73 11.51
N GLY A 35 -1.08 -7.55 12.75
CA GLY A 35 -1.63 -6.29 13.24
C GLY A 35 -0.57 -5.51 14.02
N ILE A 36 -0.30 -4.26 13.59
CA ILE A 36 0.61 -3.35 14.28
C ILE A 36 -0.22 -2.35 15.09
N LEU A 37 -0.13 -2.42 16.40
CA LEU A 37 -0.89 -1.59 17.34
C LEU A 37 0.03 -0.65 18.10
N GLY A 38 -0.46 0.53 18.42
CA GLY A 38 0.28 1.54 19.19
C GLY A 38 -0.36 2.92 19.11
N PRO A 39 0.02 3.84 19.98
CA PRO A 39 -0.49 5.21 19.98
C PRO A 39 -0.12 5.98 18.70
N ASN A 40 -0.76 7.14 18.51
CA ASN A 40 -0.37 8.06 17.43
C ASN A 40 1.07 8.53 17.68
N GLY A 41 1.86 8.65 16.60
CA GLY A 41 3.28 9.00 16.69
C GLY A 41 4.22 7.83 17.03
N ALA A 42 3.71 6.59 17.21
CA ALA A 42 4.57 5.43 17.50
C ALA A 42 5.39 4.90 16.32
N GLY A 43 5.36 5.58 15.16
CA GLY A 43 6.12 5.17 13.98
C GLY A 43 5.44 4.14 13.08
N LYS A 44 4.15 3.80 13.31
CA LYS A 44 3.40 2.82 12.49
C LYS A 44 3.45 3.16 11.01
N THR A 45 2.95 4.32 10.61
CA THR A 45 2.97 4.80 9.23
C THR A 45 4.39 4.84 8.66
N THR A 46 5.36 5.32 9.44
CA THR A 46 6.78 5.35 9.03
C THR A 46 7.28 3.96 8.68
N LEU A 47 6.97 2.94 9.50
CA LEU A 47 7.33 1.56 9.21
C LEU A 47 6.65 1.06 7.92
N LEU A 48 5.35 1.32 7.74
CA LEU A 48 4.61 0.91 6.55
C LEU A 48 5.14 1.56 5.27
N LEU A 49 5.55 2.83 5.31
CA LEU A 49 6.15 3.55 4.18
C LEU A 49 7.52 2.97 3.77
N HIS A 50 8.27 2.40 4.71
CA HIS A 50 9.50 1.66 4.39
C HIS A 50 9.21 0.36 3.64
N LEU A 51 8.11 -0.34 3.94
CA LEU A 51 7.78 -1.60 3.25
C LEU A 51 7.52 -1.43 1.76
N ASN A 52 7.03 -0.27 1.33
CA ASN A 52 6.84 0.04 -0.09
C ASN A 52 8.02 0.82 -0.71
N GLY A 53 9.02 1.19 0.10
CA GLY A 53 10.19 1.97 -0.35
C GLY A 53 9.87 3.42 -0.70
N ILE A 54 8.83 3.99 -0.11
CA ILE A 54 8.55 5.45 -0.19
C ILE A 54 9.59 6.19 0.64
N LEU A 55 9.89 5.69 1.84
CA LEU A 55 11.03 6.13 2.63
C LEU A 55 12.23 5.22 2.28
N GLY A 56 13.26 5.78 1.68
CA GLY A 56 14.37 5.02 1.09
C GLY A 56 15.65 4.96 1.91
N SER A 57 15.77 5.73 3.00
CA SER A 57 16.95 5.71 3.86
C SER A 57 16.79 4.61 4.91
N LEU A 58 17.61 3.55 4.83
CA LEU A 58 17.56 2.43 5.76
C LEU A 58 18.81 2.43 6.63
N ASP A 59 18.60 2.49 7.96
CA ASP A 59 19.56 1.99 8.95
C ASP A 59 18.97 0.67 9.46
N GLY A 60 19.54 -0.44 8.98
CA GLY A 60 19.00 -1.79 9.12
C GLY A 60 18.69 -2.46 7.76
N GLU A 61 18.02 -3.59 7.81
CA GLU A 61 17.75 -4.39 6.62
C GLU A 61 16.26 -4.71 6.47
N ILE A 62 15.74 -4.59 5.25
CA ILE A 62 14.42 -5.09 4.87
C ILE A 62 14.58 -6.03 3.69
N THR A 63 13.99 -7.22 3.79
CA THR A 63 13.93 -8.20 2.72
C THR A 63 12.47 -8.61 2.49
N ILE A 64 12.02 -8.57 1.24
CA ILE A 64 10.66 -8.97 0.83
C ILE A 64 10.78 -9.99 -0.29
N ASP A 65 10.22 -11.19 -0.10
CA ASP A 65 10.34 -12.33 -1.01
C ASP A 65 11.79 -12.62 -1.44
N GLY A 66 12.74 -12.46 -0.51
CA GLY A 66 14.16 -12.64 -0.75
C GLY A 66 14.83 -11.48 -1.50
N LEU A 67 14.12 -10.40 -1.79
CA LEU A 67 14.67 -9.21 -2.41
C LEU A 67 15.03 -8.17 -1.35
N SER A 68 16.30 -7.79 -1.27
CA SER A 68 16.75 -6.66 -0.45
C SER A 68 16.46 -5.33 -1.13
N TYR A 69 16.34 -4.26 -0.34
CA TYR A 69 16.10 -2.90 -0.81
C TYR A 69 17.35 -2.35 -1.52
N THR A 70 17.31 -2.38 -2.84
CA THR A 70 18.32 -1.80 -3.74
C THR A 70 17.62 -1.04 -4.86
N GLU A 71 18.34 -0.14 -5.53
CA GLU A 71 17.80 0.57 -6.71
C GLU A 71 17.29 -0.39 -7.80
N GLU A 72 17.94 -1.55 -7.97
CA GLU A 72 17.55 -2.56 -8.94
C GLU A 72 16.26 -3.28 -8.56
N ASN A 73 16.04 -3.51 -7.26
CA ASN A 73 14.92 -4.30 -6.76
C ASN A 73 13.69 -3.48 -6.42
N ILE A 74 13.84 -2.16 -6.19
CA ILE A 74 12.75 -1.32 -5.67
C ILE A 74 11.48 -1.36 -6.54
N LYS A 75 11.61 -1.44 -7.85
CA LYS A 75 10.45 -1.56 -8.76
C LYS A 75 9.72 -2.89 -8.58
N LYS A 76 10.47 -3.99 -8.36
CA LYS A 76 9.88 -5.31 -8.11
C LYS A 76 9.21 -5.34 -6.75
N ILE A 77 9.83 -4.75 -5.72
CA ILE A 77 9.28 -4.63 -4.38
C ILE A 77 7.98 -3.83 -4.42
N ARG A 78 7.95 -2.66 -5.06
CA ARG A 78 6.74 -1.83 -5.20
C ARG A 78 5.60 -2.55 -5.93
N LYS A 79 5.92 -3.41 -6.90
CA LYS A 79 4.91 -4.25 -7.56
C LYS A 79 4.36 -5.33 -6.63
N SER A 80 5.22 -5.87 -5.76
CA SER A 80 4.89 -6.95 -4.82
C SER A 80 4.18 -6.45 -3.55
N VAL A 81 4.40 -5.19 -3.16
CA VAL A 81 3.84 -4.59 -1.94
C VAL A 81 2.86 -3.49 -2.30
N GLY A 82 1.59 -3.76 -2.10
CA GLY A 82 0.53 -2.76 -2.25
C GLY A 82 0.28 -2.03 -0.94
N LEU A 83 0.39 -0.70 -0.95
CA LEU A 83 0.12 0.16 0.20
C LEU A 83 -1.19 0.93 -0.02
N VAL A 84 -2.10 0.83 0.96
CA VAL A 84 -3.30 1.68 1.05
C VAL A 84 -3.05 2.72 2.13
N PHE A 85 -3.09 4.00 1.74
CA PHE A 85 -2.88 5.12 2.65
C PHE A 85 -4.07 5.32 3.61
N GLN A 86 -3.80 5.96 4.74
CA GLN A 86 -4.82 6.31 5.73
C GLN A 86 -5.89 7.23 5.14
N ASP A 87 -5.48 8.27 4.42
CA ASP A 87 -6.39 9.16 3.70
C ASP A 87 -6.43 8.75 2.21
N PRO A 88 -7.60 8.38 1.67
CA PRO A 88 -7.72 8.04 0.25
C PRO A 88 -7.46 9.23 -0.69
N ASP A 89 -7.57 10.48 -0.23
CA ASP A 89 -7.25 11.66 -1.04
C ASP A 89 -5.74 11.79 -1.30
N ASP A 90 -4.88 11.17 -0.48
CA ASP A 90 -3.45 11.07 -0.75
C ASP A 90 -3.10 10.03 -1.83
N GLN A 91 -4.09 9.20 -2.23
CA GLN A 91 -3.89 8.09 -3.17
C GLN A 91 -4.62 8.29 -4.50
N LEU A 92 -5.79 8.96 -4.50
CA LEU A 92 -6.66 9.13 -5.67
C LEU A 92 -6.47 10.52 -6.29
N PHE A 93 -6.00 10.56 -7.53
CA PHE A 93 -5.60 11.82 -8.20
C PHE A 93 -5.96 11.89 -9.69
N MET A 94 -6.50 10.80 -10.27
CA MET A 94 -6.85 10.75 -11.68
C MET A 94 -8.24 11.33 -11.93
N PRO A 95 -8.57 11.73 -13.18
CA PRO A 95 -9.87 12.29 -13.53
C PRO A 95 -11.06 11.37 -13.24
N THR A 96 -10.89 10.05 -13.39
CA THR A 96 -11.93 9.05 -13.18
C THR A 96 -11.48 7.92 -12.26
N VAL A 97 -12.46 7.27 -11.61
CA VAL A 97 -12.21 6.07 -10.78
C VAL A 97 -11.50 4.97 -11.57
N LEU A 98 -11.92 4.72 -12.82
CA LEU A 98 -11.27 3.69 -13.63
C LEU A 98 -9.81 3.99 -13.90
N GLU A 99 -9.49 5.26 -14.22
CA GLU A 99 -8.12 5.70 -14.50
C GLU A 99 -7.23 5.58 -13.25
N ASP A 100 -7.74 5.95 -12.07
CA ASP A 100 -7.02 5.75 -10.80
C ASP A 100 -6.68 4.27 -10.55
N VAL A 101 -7.65 3.38 -10.74
CA VAL A 101 -7.43 1.95 -10.52
C VAL A 101 -6.51 1.35 -11.59
N MET A 102 -6.53 1.86 -12.83
CA MET A 102 -5.65 1.44 -13.91
C MET A 102 -4.21 1.94 -13.75
N PHE A 103 -3.98 2.98 -12.96
CA PHE A 103 -2.66 3.63 -12.86
C PHE A 103 -1.56 2.67 -12.44
N GLY A 104 -1.77 1.88 -11.37
CA GLY A 104 -0.81 0.90 -10.88
C GLY A 104 -0.45 -0.15 -11.94
N PRO A 105 -1.41 -0.92 -12.48
CA PRO A 105 -1.16 -1.90 -13.54
C PRO A 105 -0.43 -1.30 -14.75
N ARG A 106 -0.83 -0.12 -15.21
CA ARG A 106 -0.15 0.55 -16.34
C ARG A 106 1.32 0.83 -16.05
N ASN A 107 1.63 1.33 -14.86
CA ASN A 107 3.01 1.61 -14.44
C ASN A 107 3.85 0.34 -14.27
N PHE A 108 3.21 -0.80 -13.98
CA PHE A 108 3.88 -2.09 -13.89
C PHE A 108 4.01 -2.82 -15.23
N GLY A 109 3.64 -2.16 -16.35
CA GLY A 109 3.90 -2.64 -17.70
C GLY A 109 2.81 -3.50 -18.32
N TYR A 110 1.60 -3.58 -17.69
CA TYR A 110 0.44 -4.22 -18.32
C TYR A 110 -0.05 -3.39 -19.52
N SER A 111 -0.53 -4.05 -20.58
CA SER A 111 -1.20 -3.38 -21.70
C SER A 111 -2.45 -2.63 -21.23
N PHE A 112 -3.01 -1.77 -22.07
CA PHE A 112 -4.23 -1.04 -21.74
C PHE A 112 -5.39 -1.99 -21.42
N ASP A 113 -5.60 -2.99 -22.25
CA ASP A 113 -6.72 -3.95 -22.11
C ASP A 113 -6.56 -4.84 -20.87
N GLU A 114 -5.33 -5.30 -20.59
CA GLU A 114 -5.02 -6.05 -19.37
C GLU A 114 -5.25 -5.20 -18.12
N ALA A 115 -4.72 -3.97 -18.09
CA ALA A 115 -4.90 -3.05 -16.97
C ALA A 115 -6.38 -2.74 -16.73
N LYS A 116 -7.15 -2.49 -17.80
CA LYS A 116 -8.59 -2.26 -17.72
C LYS A 116 -9.33 -3.47 -17.15
N SER A 117 -9.01 -4.67 -17.65
CA SER A 117 -9.62 -5.92 -17.16
C SER A 117 -9.34 -6.14 -15.67
N LEU A 118 -8.08 -5.98 -15.23
CA LEU A 118 -7.68 -6.10 -13.84
C LEU A 118 -8.39 -5.08 -12.94
N SER A 119 -8.51 -3.84 -13.43
CA SER A 119 -9.16 -2.75 -12.70
C SER A 119 -10.65 -2.98 -12.53
N LEU A 120 -11.34 -3.44 -13.57
CA LEU A 120 -12.76 -3.77 -13.46
C LEU A 120 -13.00 -4.91 -12.48
N GLN A 121 -12.17 -5.96 -12.49
CA GLN A 121 -12.23 -7.04 -11.50
C GLN A 121 -12.02 -6.55 -10.07
N ALA A 122 -11.06 -5.64 -9.85
CA ALA A 122 -10.81 -5.07 -8.53
C ALA A 122 -11.98 -4.19 -8.06
N LEU A 123 -12.54 -3.37 -8.95
CA LEU A 123 -13.72 -2.52 -8.65
C LEU A 123 -14.97 -3.34 -8.36
N GLU A 124 -15.14 -4.48 -9.02
CA GLU A 124 -16.23 -5.42 -8.73
C GLU A 124 -16.13 -5.98 -7.31
N GLN A 125 -14.94 -6.41 -6.90
CA GLN A 125 -14.70 -6.94 -5.54
C GLN A 125 -15.09 -5.95 -4.43
N VAL A 126 -14.87 -4.66 -4.66
CA VAL A 126 -15.24 -3.59 -3.70
C VAL A 126 -16.62 -2.97 -3.97
N LYS A 127 -17.38 -3.48 -4.94
CA LYS A 127 -18.72 -3.02 -5.33
C LYS A 127 -18.74 -1.54 -5.78
N MET A 128 -17.78 -1.18 -6.64
CA MET A 128 -17.63 0.20 -7.16
C MET A 128 -17.71 0.30 -8.68
N LEU A 129 -18.19 -0.72 -9.39
CA LEU A 129 -18.35 -0.71 -10.86
C LEU A 129 -19.24 0.42 -11.37
N ASP A 130 -20.32 0.75 -10.67
CA ASP A 130 -21.25 1.80 -11.08
C ASP A 130 -20.66 3.23 -11.02
N PHE A 131 -19.42 3.33 -10.53
CA PHE A 131 -18.75 4.62 -10.30
C PHE A 131 -17.52 4.84 -11.21
N ILE A 132 -17.29 3.96 -12.19
CA ILE A 132 -16.04 3.95 -13.00
C ILE A 132 -15.76 5.27 -13.72
N ASP A 133 -16.80 5.97 -14.17
CA ASP A 133 -16.71 7.23 -14.93
C ASP A 133 -16.77 8.46 -14.01
N LYS A 134 -16.98 8.27 -12.70
CA LYS A 134 -17.03 9.39 -11.75
C LYS A 134 -15.64 9.86 -11.38
N ALA A 135 -15.52 11.16 -11.13
CA ALA A 135 -14.32 11.71 -10.55
C ALA A 135 -14.25 11.34 -9.04
N PRO A 136 -13.07 10.94 -8.53
CA PRO A 136 -12.91 10.51 -7.13
C PRO A 136 -13.40 11.54 -6.10
N HIS A 137 -13.23 12.83 -6.36
CA HIS A 137 -13.69 13.89 -5.46
C HIS A 137 -15.23 14.01 -5.31
N HIS A 138 -15.99 13.35 -6.18
CA HIS A 138 -17.46 13.25 -6.06
C HIS A 138 -17.92 12.04 -5.23
N LEU A 139 -17.00 11.24 -4.73
CA LEU A 139 -17.30 10.07 -3.91
C LEU A 139 -17.34 10.42 -2.42
N SER A 140 -18.17 9.70 -1.65
CA SER A 140 -18.07 9.73 -0.19
C SER A 140 -16.73 9.16 0.30
N PHE A 141 -16.31 9.50 1.52
CA PHE A 141 -15.05 8.99 2.11
C PHE A 141 -14.96 7.46 2.05
N GLY A 142 -16.04 6.75 2.44
CA GLY A 142 -16.07 5.27 2.37
C GLY A 142 -15.99 4.73 0.94
N GLN A 143 -16.57 5.43 -0.05
CA GLN A 143 -16.43 5.07 -1.47
C GLN A 143 -15.01 5.31 -1.97
N LYS A 144 -14.40 6.45 -1.66
CA LYS A 144 -12.99 6.73 -1.96
C LYS A 144 -12.08 5.65 -1.42
N ARG A 145 -12.29 5.23 -0.16
CA ARG A 145 -11.51 4.17 0.47
C ARG A 145 -11.63 2.84 -0.26
N LYS A 146 -12.83 2.47 -0.71
CA LYS A 146 -13.04 1.27 -1.54
C LYS A 146 -12.26 1.37 -2.86
N VAL A 147 -12.28 2.53 -3.52
CA VAL A 147 -11.51 2.76 -4.75
C VAL A 147 -10.01 2.69 -4.49
N ALA A 148 -9.53 3.28 -3.39
CA ALA A 148 -8.12 3.19 -2.99
C ALA A 148 -7.67 1.74 -2.74
N ILE A 149 -8.52 0.91 -2.13
CA ILE A 149 -8.25 -0.53 -1.99
C ILE A 149 -8.23 -1.20 -3.38
N ALA A 150 -9.19 -0.89 -4.26
CA ALA A 150 -9.25 -1.46 -5.61
C ALA A 150 -8.01 -1.11 -6.44
N SER A 151 -7.46 0.13 -6.33
CA SER A 151 -6.26 0.54 -7.06
C SER A 151 -5.02 -0.28 -6.67
N VAL A 152 -4.96 -0.72 -5.41
CA VAL A 152 -3.92 -1.64 -4.93
C VAL A 152 -4.18 -3.07 -5.43
N LEU A 153 -5.40 -3.58 -5.27
CA LEU A 153 -5.78 -4.95 -5.67
C LEU A 153 -5.59 -5.20 -7.17
N ALA A 154 -5.85 -4.20 -8.01
CA ALA A 154 -5.70 -4.31 -9.48
C ALA A 154 -4.27 -4.66 -9.89
N SER A 155 -3.27 -4.28 -9.09
CA SER A 155 -1.85 -4.61 -9.34
C SER A 155 -1.47 -6.02 -8.90
N LYS A 156 -2.37 -6.77 -8.24
CA LYS A 156 -2.15 -8.12 -7.70
C LYS A 156 -0.89 -8.23 -6.83
N PRO A 157 -0.75 -7.40 -5.79
CA PRO A 157 0.40 -7.48 -4.90
C PRO A 157 0.37 -8.79 -4.08
N ASN A 158 1.55 -9.26 -3.68
CA ASN A 158 1.67 -10.43 -2.80
C ASN A 158 1.53 -10.05 -1.31
N LEU A 159 1.86 -8.80 -0.95
CA LEU A 159 1.70 -8.24 0.38
C LEU A 159 0.83 -6.99 0.29
N ILE A 160 -0.23 -6.94 1.08
CA ILE A 160 -1.07 -5.74 1.22
C ILE A 160 -0.79 -5.12 2.58
N VAL A 161 -0.45 -3.85 2.55
CA VAL A 161 -0.19 -3.01 3.71
C VAL A 161 -1.31 -1.99 3.83
N LEU A 162 -1.97 -1.94 4.98
CA LEU A 162 -3.09 -1.03 5.23
C LEU A 162 -2.71 -0.10 6.38
N ASP A 163 -2.68 1.21 6.12
CA ASP A 163 -2.46 2.20 7.17
C ASP A 163 -3.80 2.66 7.73
N GLU A 164 -4.05 2.36 9.00
CA GLU A 164 -5.28 2.69 9.75
C GLU A 164 -6.58 2.41 8.96
N PRO A 165 -6.83 1.17 8.50
CA PRO A 165 -7.90 0.87 7.56
C PRO A 165 -9.32 1.11 8.10
N SER A 166 -9.50 1.23 9.40
CA SER A 166 -10.79 1.49 10.05
C SER A 166 -10.98 2.93 10.51
N SER A 167 -9.99 3.81 10.33
CA SER A 167 -10.12 5.22 10.72
C SER A 167 -11.25 5.88 9.92
N ASN A 168 -12.07 6.69 10.60
CA ASN A 168 -13.19 7.43 10.02
C ASN A 168 -14.28 6.58 9.34
N LEU A 169 -14.33 5.26 9.58
CA LEU A 169 -15.45 4.41 9.18
C LEU A 169 -16.47 4.30 10.32
N ASP A 170 -17.75 4.30 9.95
CA ASP A 170 -18.81 3.95 10.90
C ASP A 170 -18.60 2.48 11.37
N PRO A 171 -18.72 2.17 12.67
CA PRO A 171 -18.57 0.81 13.19
C PRO A 171 -19.47 -0.25 12.52
N ALA A 172 -20.50 0.18 11.78
CA ALA A 172 -21.45 -0.69 11.07
C ALA A 172 -21.14 -0.86 9.56
N SER A 173 -20.05 -0.27 9.04
CA SER A 173 -19.72 -0.29 7.61
C SER A 173 -18.68 -1.35 7.23
#